data_33a9066eba19fea0c12afc86ba124d64
#
_entry.id   33a9066eba19fea0c12afc86ba124d64
#
_cell.length_a   1.000
_cell.length_b   1.000
_cell.length_c   1.000
_cell.angle_alpha   90.00
_cell.angle_beta   90.00
_cell.angle_gamma   90.00
#
_symmetry.space_group_name_H-M   'P 1'
#
loop_
_entity.id
_entity.type
_entity.pdbx_description
1 polymer ?
#
loop_
_entity_poly.entity_id
_entity_poly.type
_entity_poly.pdbx_seq_one_letter_code
_entity_poly.pdbx_strand_id
1 'polypeptide(L)'
;MNPIKRRTFLKAGLGSTVIGFPSLGKALGANDRVQVALVGCGGRGTQVTSSLASRSDVVCTQICDIHEERLVRTADFIAKQQGGHKPLLATHMEEVFANKDVDAVVVATPDHWHTPAAILACQAGKDVYVEKPFSHNIWEGRKLVEAARKYKRVVQVGTQNRSAPYNLAARDYIQSGKLGDIRLVKVFNLKGGGPFHLGAPGQAPSGFPWKTWLGPAKTRPYHSKIFHGGWHYFWDYSGGDLADCGIHQLDLTIMALGDPATPKSVSASGGRLQHKGDDGEVPDVEILHYDYPEFVMTFEHSHFANAMSKINGKIRSGDQFPYWPQCATRIEFYGTKDNMMLGRHGGGWQVFTSGGKVVEEQYGRHPDLEHQQNFVDCIRNRKRPNADVGLAHGSTTVMHMGNIAHRVGNQK
;
A
#
# COMPACT_ATOMS: atom_id res chain seq x y z
N MET A 1 -1.72 -54.37 -33.73
CA MET A 1 -1.53 -53.26 -32.78
C MET A 1 -2.60 -53.37 -31.70
N ASN A 2 -2.23 -53.88 -30.52
CA ASN A 2 -3.18 -54.15 -29.42
C ASN A 2 -3.29 -52.95 -28.47
N PRO A 3 -4.48 -52.58 -28.01
CA PRO A 3 -4.67 -51.52 -27.06
C PRO A 3 -4.35 -52.00 -25.63
N ILE A 4 -3.49 -51.25 -24.93
CA ILE A 4 -3.12 -51.49 -23.53
C ILE A 4 -4.33 -51.20 -22.63
N LYS A 5 -4.73 -52.22 -21.86
CA LYS A 5 -5.89 -52.21 -20.96
C LYS A 5 -5.63 -51.37 -19.70
N ARG A 6 -6.59 -50.50 -19.40
CA ARG A 6 -6.71 -49.57 -18.22
C ARG A 6 -6.83 -50.24 -16.85
N ARG A 7 -6.21 -51.40 -16.59
CA ARG A 7 -6.45 -52.15 -15.31
C ARG A 7 -5.22 -52.53 -14.49
N THR A 8 -4.07 -51.86 -14.66
CA THR A 8 -2.85 -52.24 -13.90
C THR A 8 -2.30 -51.09 -13.01
N PHE A 9 -3.09 -50.11 -12.64
CA PHE A 9 -2.62 -49.01 -11.79
C PHE A 9 -3.27 -48.94 -10.40
N LEU A 10 -3.93 -50.02 -9.95
CA LEU A 10 -4.65 -50.06 -8.68
C LEU A 10 -4.22 -51.19 -7.75
N LYS A 11 -2.92 -51.48 -7.64
CA LYS A 11 -2.38 -52.37 -6.59
C LYS A 11 -0.95 -52.00 -6.20
N ALA A 12 -0.72 -50.79 -5.67
CA ALA A 12 0.46 -50.52 -4.83
C ALA A 12 0.16 -49.19 -4.08
N GLY A 13 -0.18 -49.27 -2.81
CA GLY A 13 -0.32 -48.05 -2.00
C GLY A 13 -1.32 -48.11 -0.87
N LEU A 14 -1.32 -49.19 -0.08
CA LEU A 14 -1.87 -49.15 1.28
C LEU A 14 -0.70 -49.06 2.26
N GLY A 15 -0.32 -47.82 2.53
CA GLY A 15 0.64 -47.41 3.55
C GLY A 15 0.36 -45.96 3.86
N SER A 16 -0.89 -45.64 4.25
CA SER A 16 -1.25 -44.30 4.70
C SER A 16 -0.75 -44.11 6.12
N THR A 17 0.47 -43.62 6.27
CA THR A 17 0.83 -42.86 7.48
C THR A 17 0.01 -41.59 7.47
N VAL A 18 -1.07 -41.57 8.24
CA VAL A 18 -1.80 -40.37 8.62
C VAL A 18 -0.80 -39.52 9.41
N ILE A 19 -0.13 -38.59 8.72
CA ILE A 19 0.52 -37.48 9.40
C ILE A 19 -0.63 -36.64 9.93
N GLY A 20 -1.01 -36.89 11.17
CA GLY A 20 -1.90 -36.03 11.91
C GLY A 20 -1.28 -34.64 11.98
N PHE A 21 -1.84 -33.70 11.24
CA PHE A 21 -1.65 -32.30 11.52
C PHE A 21 -2.18 -32.05 12.93
N PRO A 22 -1.37 -31.52 13.85
CA PRO A 22 -1.89 -31.09 15.13
C PRO A 22 -2.72 -29.82 14.91
N SER A 23 -3.97 -29.97 14.52
CA SER A 23 -4.98 -28.93 14.66
C SER A 23 -5.49 -28.89 16.11
N LEU A 24 -4.59 -28.67 17.02
CA LEU A 24 -4.90 -28.16 18.34
C LEU A 24 -4.64 -26.65 18.28
N GLY A 25 -5.50 -25.91 17.61
CA GLY A 25 -5.67 -24.51 17.90
C GLY A 25 -6.07 -24.43 19.38
N LYS A 26 -5.11 -24.24 20.29
CA LYS A 26 -5.39 -23.73 21.62
C LYS A 26 -6.29 -22.51 21.38
N ALA A 27 -7.49 -22.52 21.97
CA ALA A 27 -8.30 -21.31 22.06
C ALA A 27 -7.37 -20.26 22.71
N LEU A 28 -6.95 -19.27 21.92
CA LEU A 28 -6.12 -18.19 22.43
C LEU A 28 -6.93 -17.50 23.52
N GLY A 29 -6.36 -17.40 24.72
CA GLY A 29 -6.95 -16.62 25.81
C GLY A 29 -7.10 -15.16 25.36
N ALA A 30 -7.94 -14.40 26.04
CA ALA A 30 -8.11 -12.98 25.73
C ALA A 30 -6.77 -12.22 25.75
N ASN A 31 -5.83 -12.66 26.59
CA ASN A 31 -4.48 -12.08 26.74
C ASN A 31 -3.48 -12.51 25.65
N ASP A 32 -3.82 -13.51 24.82
CA ASP A 32 -2.94 -13.99 23.75
C ASP A 32 -3.21 -13.31 22.40
N ARG A 33 -4.26 -12.50 22.31
CA ARG A 33 -4.63 -11.76 21.10
C ARG A 33 -3.91 -10.41 21.06
N VAL A 34 -3.45 -10.02 19.86
CA VAL A 34 -2.90 -8.69 19.64
C VAL A 34 -4.06 -7.68 19.68
N GLN A 35 -3.96 -6.71 20.58
CA GLN A 35 -4.95 -5.65 20.74
C GLN A 35 -4.61 -4.47 19.83
N VAL A 36 -5.43 -4.25 18.83
CA VAL A 36 -5.23 -3.16 17.86
C VAL A 36 -6.21 -2.02 18.09
N ALA A 37 -5.77 -0.82 17.77
CA ALA A 37 -6.66 0.33 17.66
C ALA A 37 -6.57 0.96 16.28
N LEU A 38 -7.60 1.74 15.88
CA LEU A 38 -7.66 2.47 14.63
C LEU A 38 -7.64 3.98 14.89
N VAL A 39 -6.81 4.72 14.15
CA VAL A 39 -6.86 6.19 14.05
C VAL A 39 -7.15 6.56 12.59
N GLY A 40 -8.35 7.11 12.34
CA GLY A 40 -8.86 7.41 11.00
C GLY A 40 -9.86 6.37 10.49
N CYS A 41 -11.15 6.59 10.77
CA CYS A 41 -12.27 5.70 10.41
C CYS A 41 -12.79 5.94 8.97
N GLY A 42 -11.92 6.35 8.05
CA GLY A 42 -12.21 6.40 6.62
C GLY A 42 -12.36 5.01 6.00
N GLY A 43 -12.67 4.95 4.69
CA GLY A 43 -12.89 3.67 4.00
C GLY A 43 -11.74 2.68 4.15
N ARG A 44 -10.49 3.15 3.98
CA ARG A 44 -9.31 2.27 4.07
C ARG A 44 -9.00 1.84 5.51
N GLY A 45 -9.07 2.75 6.47
CA GLY A 45 -8.88 2.41 7.90
C GLY A 45 -9.88 1.38 8.38
N THR A 46 -11.17 1.58 8.06
CA THR A 46 -12.23 0.61 8.35
C THR A 46 -11.94 -0.76 7.70
N GLN A 47 -11.54 -0.79 6.43
CA GLN A 47 -11.26 -2.03 5.71
C GLN A 47 -10.08 -2.81 6.33
N VAL A 48 -8.95 -2.16 6.59
CA VAL A 48 -7.76 -2.82 7.16
C VAL A 48 -8.05 -3.33 8.57
N THR A 49 -8.66 -2.50 9.40
CA THR A 49 -8.92 -2.87 10.80
C THR A 49 -9.98 -3.95 10.94
N SER A 50 -11.05 -3.93 10.13
CA SER A 50 -12.03 -5.01 10.14
C SER A 50 -11.46 -6.33 9.63
N SER A 51 -10.58 -6.30 8.65
CA SER A 51 -9.88 -7.50 8.20
C SER A 51 -8.92 -8.05 9.27
N LEU A 52 -8.22 -7.19 10.02
CA LEU A 52 -7.45 -7.60 11.19
C LEU A 52 -8.36 -8.17 12.29
N ALA A 53 -9.47 -7.51 12.59
CA ALA A 53 -10.43 -7.93 13.64
C ALA A 53 -11.19 -9.22 13.30
N SER A 54 -11.23 -9.65 12.03
CA SER A 54 -11.81 -10.94 11.62
C SER A 54 -10.91 -12.14 11.95
N ARG A 55 -9.67 -11.89 12.35
CA ARG A 55 -8.71 -12.93 12.74
C ARG A 55 -8.97 -13.38 14.18
N SER A 56 -8.78 -14.65 14.44
CA SER A 56 -8.95 -15.22 15.81
C SER A 56 -7.89 -14.73 16.81
N ASP A 57 -6.75 -14.24 16.30
CA ASP A 57 -5.58 -13.85 17.08
C ASP A 57 -5.39 -12.31 17.21
N VAL A 58 -6.39 -11.53 16.77
CA VAL A 58 -6.43 -10.07 16.87
C VAL A 58 -7.77 -9.62 17.44
N VAL A 59 -7.80 -8.50 18.13
CA VAL A 59 -9.02 -7.81 18.54
C VAL A 59 -8.84 -6.31 18.40
N CYS A 60 -9.81 -5.62 17.82
CA CYS A 60 -9.86 -4.17 17.80
C CYS A 60 -10.57 -3.68 19.08
N THR A 61 -9.82 -3.03 19.95
CA THR A 61 -10.30 -2.58 21.26
C THR A 61 -10.72 -1.12 21.30
N GLN A 62 -10.18 -0.29 20.41
CA GLN A 62 -10.48 1.14 20.37
C GLN A 62 -10.37 1.71 18.96
N ILE A 63 -11.19 2.71 18.64
CA ILE A 63 -11.12 3.44 17.37
C ILE A 63 -11.25 4.93 17.60
N CYS A 64 -10.60 5.73 16.77
CA CYS A 64 -10.56 7.18 16.85
C CYS A 64 -10.84 7.83 15.48
N ASP A 65 -11.76 8.77 15.46
CA ASP A 65 -11.97 9.71 14.35
C ASP A 65 -12.60 10.99 14.89
N ILE A 66 -12.34 12.10 14.24
CA ILE A 66 -12.96 13.39 14.56
C ILE A 66 -14.40 13.52 14.02
N HIS A 67 -14.86 12.55 13.23
CA HIS A 67 -16.18 12.55 12.60
C HIS A 67 -17.05 11.46 13.24
N GLU A 68 -18.02 11.87 14.03
CA GLU A 68 -18.87 10.96 14.83
C GLU A 68 -19.57 9.87 14.01
N GLU A 69 -20.17 10.22 12.86
CA GLU A 69 -20.84 9.23 12.02
C GLU A 69 -19.88 8.15 11.50
N ARG A 70 -18.62 8.52 11.19
CA ARG A 70 -17.60 7.55 10.80
C ARG A 70 -17.24 6.63 11.96
N LEU A 71 -17.10 7.17 13.17
CA LEU A 71 -16.86 6.41 14.38
C LEU A 71 -17.94 5.34 14.60
N VAL A 72 -19.21 5.75 14.68
CA VAL A 72 -20.33 4.85 14.95
C VAL A 72 -20.43 3.76 13.89
N ARG A 73 -20.42 4.15 12.61
CA ARG A 73 -20.49 3.20 11.49
C ARG A 73 -19.33 2.19 11.51
N THR A 74 -18.11 2.66 11.78
CA THR A 74 -16.92 1.81 11.81
C THR A 74 -16.94 0.87 13.02
N ALA A 75 -17.38 1.34 14.19
CA ALA A 75 -17.54 0.52 15.39
C ALA A 75 -18.50 -0.65 15.14
N ASP A 76 -19.67 -0.37 14.55
CA ASP A 76 -20.66 -1.38 14.24
C ASP A 76 -20.16 -2.39 13.19
N PHE A 77 -19.37 -1.91 12.20
CA PHE A 77 -18.81 -2.77 11.18
C PHE A 77 -17.73 -3.71 11.77
N ILE A 78 -16.82 -3.18 12.60
CA ILE A 78 -15.78 -3.97 13.26
C ILE A 78 -16.39 -4.95 14.24
N ALA A 79 -17.40 -4.55 15.04
CA ALA A 79 -18.08 -5.43 15.99
C ALA A 79 -18.64 -6.69 15.31
N LYS A 80 -19.22 -6.56 14.12
CA LYS A 80 -19.71 -7.70 13.33
C LYS A 80 -18.60 -8.69 12.95
N GLN A 81 -17.37 -8.22 12.75
CA GLN A 81 -16.23 -9.07 12.38
C GLN A 81 -15.64 -9.82 13.59
N GLN A 82 -15.78 -9.27 14.79
CA GLN A 82 -15.20 -9.81 16.03
C GLN A 82 -16.24 -10.32 17.03
N GLY A 83 -17.33 -10.93 16.55
CA GLY A 83 -18.31 -11.61 17.38
C GLY A 83 -19.18 -10.69 18.26
N GLY A 84 -19.42 -9.46 17.82
CA GLY A 84 -20.29 -8.49 18.50
C GLY A 84 -19.56 -7.58 19.50
N HIS A 85 -18.27 -7.80 19.75
CA HIS A 85 -17.48 -6.95 20.65
C HIS A 85 -17.27 -5.57 20.04
N LYS A 86 -17.83 -4.52 20.65
CA LYS A 86 -17.67 -3.14 20.16
C LYS A 86 -16.37 -2.51 20.69
N PRO A 87 -15.57 -1.87 19.81
CA PRO A 87 -14.41 -1.09 20.25
C PRO A 87 -14.85 0.17 21.01
N LEU A 88 -14.01 0.65 21.92
CA LEU A 88 -14.16 1.96 22.56
C LEU A 88 -14.03 3.06 21.51
N LEU A 89 -14.80 4.14 21.69
CA LEU A 89 -14.78 5.31 20.80
C LEU A 89 -13.92 6.42 21.41
N ALA A 90 -13.09 7.05 20.59
CA ALA A 90 -12.30 8.21 20.95
C ALA A 90 -12.42 9.29 19.85
N THR A 91 -12.34 10.56 20.26
CA THR A 91 -12.28 11.70 19.32
C THR A 91 -10.89 12.30 19.21
N HIS A 92 -10.01 11.97 20.15
CA HIS A 92 -8.62 12.40 20.20
C HIS A 92 -7.68 11.19 20.14
N MET A 93 -6.69 11.20 19.24
CA MET A 93 -5.77 10.07 19.07
C MET A 93 -4.89 9.83 20.30
N GLU A 94 -4.68 10.84 21.13
CA GLU A 94 -3.95 10.77 22.39
C GLU A 94 -4.62 9.79 23.36
N GLU A 95 -5.95 9.67 23.34
CA GLU A 95 -6.71 8.70 24.16
C GLU A 95 -6.34 7.26 23.77
N VAL A 96 -6.20 7.01 22.46
CA VAL A 96 -5.75 5.73 21.94
C VAL A 96 -4.32 5.42 22.36
N PHE A 97 -3.43 6.41 22.26
CA PHE A 97 -2.02 6.24 22.61
C PHE A 97 -1.79 6.04 24.09
N ALA A 98 -2.60 6.67 24.94
CA ALA A 98 -2.55 6.52 26.41
C ALA A 98 -3.13 5.18 26.90
N ASN A 99 -3.94 4.50 26.11
CA ASN A 99 -4.56 3.22 26.49
C ASN A 99 -3.50 2.11 26.55
N LYS A 100 -3.28 1.57 27.75
CA LYS A 100 -2.26 0.53 28.01
C LYS A 100 -2.62 -0.83 27.41
N ASP A 101 -3.89 -1.07 27.17
CA ASP A 101 -4.38 -2.35 26.61
C ASP A 101 -4.19 -2.42 25.08
N VAL A 102 -3.82 -1.31 24.41
CA VAL A 102 -3.53 -1.29 22.98
C VAL A 102 -2.07 -1.66 22.74
N ASP A 103 -1.82 -2.71 21.96
CA ASP A 103 -0.48 -3.15 21.55
C ASP A 103 -0.02 -2.41 20.28
N ALA A 104 -0.92 -2.25 19.31
CA ALA A 104 -0.60 -1.67 18.02
C ALA A 104 -1.70 -0.74 17.50
N VAL A 105 -1.31 0.24 16.69
CA VAL A 105 -2.23 1.23 16.12
C VAL A 105 -2.19 1.16 14.59
N VAL A 106 -3.36 1.08 13.97
CA VAL A 106 -3.55 1.31 12.55
C VAL A 106 -3.77 2.80 12.33
N VAL A 107 -2.87 3.46 11.62
CA VAL A 107 -2.96 4.88 11.25
C VAL A 107 -3.41 4.97 9.80
N ALA A 108 -4.61 5.49 9.56
CA ALA A 108 -5.23 5.63 8.25
C ALA A 108 -5.97 6.99 8.12
N THR A 109 -5.33 8.02 8.59
CA THR A 109 -5.71 9.43 8.48
C THR A 109 -5.46 9.94 7.05
N PRO A 110 -5.73 11.20 6.67
CA PRO A 110 -5.13 11.80 5.49
C PRO A 110 -3.59 11.85 5.57
N ASP A 111 -2.92 11.89 4.40
CA ASP A 111 -1.46 11.71 4.28
C ASP A 111 -0.65 12.62 5.19
N HIS A 112 -1.04 13.91 5.33
CA HIS A 112 -0.34 14.89 6.16
C HIS A 112 -0.37 14.58 7.67
N TRP A 113 -1.22 13.64 8.10
CA TRP A 113 -1.29 13.17 9.47
C TRP A 113 -0.63 11.80 9.70
N HIS A 114 -0.26 11.06 8.64
CA HIS A 114 0.30 9.72 8.78
C HIS A 114 1.54 9.69 9.67
N THR A 115 2.55 10.48 9.32
CA THR A 115 3.81 10.52 10.09
C THR A 115 3.64 11.08 11.49
N PRO A 116 3.00 12.24 11.70
CA PRO A 116 2.79 12.76 13.06
C PRO A 116 2.11 11.76 13.99
N ALA A 117 1.00 11.15 13.57
CA ALA A 117 0.29 10.15 14.36
C ALA A 117 1.14 8.90 14.64
N ALA A 118 1.86 8.39 13.63
CA ALA A 118 2.72 7.22 13.77
C ALA A 118 3.90 7.48 14.74
N ILE A 119 4.51 8.67 14.71
CA ILE A 119 5.57 9.04 15.66
C ILE A 119 5.02 9.08 17.09
N LEU A 120 3.88 9.72 17.32
CA LEU A 120 3.24 9.78 18.64
C LEU A 120 2.89 8.38 19.16
N ALA A 121 2.37 7.49 18.29
CA ALA A 121 2.13 6.10 18.65
C ALA A 121 3.42 5.36 19.06
N CYS A 122 4.52 5.53 18.29
CA CYS A 122 5.84 4.96 18.65
C CYS A 122 6.34 5.50 20.01
N GLN A 123 6.20 6.79 20.29
CA GLN A 123 6.57 7.41 21.55
C GLN A 123 5.78 6.84 22.73
N ALA A 124 4.50 6.55 22.51
CA ALA A 124 3.62 5.91 23.49
C ALA A 124 3.86 4.38 23.64
N GLY A 125 4.86 3.84 22.94
CA GLY A 125 5.21 2.43 23.03
C GLY A 125 4.35 1.50 22.18
N LYS A 126 3.56 2.01 21.23
CA LYS A 126 2.72 1.21 20.34
C LYS A 126 3.47 0.79 19.10
N ASP A 127 3.20 -0.43 18.61
CA ASP A 127 3.58 -0.84 17.26
C ASP A 127 2.61 -0.20 16.27
N VAL A 128 3.02 -0.01 15.01
CA VAL A 128 2.25 0.81 14.07
C VAL A 128 2.09 0.12 12.72
N TYR A 129 0.88 0.06 12.24
CA TYR A 129 0.57 -0.09 10.82
C TYR A 129 0.18 1.29 10.30
N VAL A 130 0.91 1.88 9.37
CA VAL A 130 0.60 3.19 8.80
C VAL A 130 0.29 3.06 7.31
N GLU A 131 -0.81 3.66 6.85
CA GLU A 131 -1.16 3.65 5.44
C GLU A 131 -0.18 4.47 4.58
N LYS A 132 -0.17 4.16 3.32
CA LYS A 132 0.65 4.83 2.29
C LYS A 132 -0.03 6.12 1.77
N PRO A 133 0.73 7.12 1.29
CA PRO A 133 2.16 7.31 1.57
C PRO A 133 2.33 7.60 3.05
N PHE A 134 3.28 6.96 3.68
CA PHE A 134 3.37 7.08 5.14
C PHE A 134 3.95 8.42 5.61
N SER A 135 4.47 9.23 4.69
CA SER A 135 4.96 10.58 4.98
C SER A 135 4.54 11.56 3.91
N HIS A 136 4.36 12.83 4.33
CA HIS A 136 4.00 13.94 3.44
C HIS A 136 5.23 14.61 2.81
N ASN A 137 6.42 14.34 3.34
CA ASN A 137 7.71 14.76 2.79
C ASN A 137 8.84 13.84 3.26
N ILE A 138 10.03 13.99 2.63
CA ILE A 138 11.20 13.14 2.91
C ILE A 138 11.68 13.26 4.35
N TRP A 139 11.68 14.47 4.92
CA TRP A 139 12.15 14.71 6.28
C TRP A 139 11.27 14.00 7.33
N GLU A 140 9.96 14.12 7.21
CA GLU A 140 9.02 13.41 8.08
C GLU A 140 9.22 11.89 8.01
N GLY A 141 9.37 11.35 6.79
CA GLY A 141 9.64 9.93 6.61
C GLY A 141 10.90 9.49 7.37
N ARG A 142 11.98 10.27 7.30
CA ARG A 142 13.20 10.02 8.06
C ARG A 142 12.92 10.04 9.57
N LYS A 143 12.14 10.99 10.05
CA LYS A 143 11.80 11.10 11.48
C LYS A 143 10.99 9.92 11.99
N LEU A 144 10.10 9.35 11.18
CA LEU A 144 9.39 8.13 11.59
C LEU A 144 10.33 6.91 11.64
N VAL A 145 11.28 6.77 10.70
CA VAL A 145 12.31 5.72 10.78
C VAL A 145 13.12 5.86 12.08
N GLU A 146 13.58 7.07 12.40
CA GLU A 146 14.32 7.35 13.64
C GLU A 146 13.49 7.01 14.89
N ALA A 147 12.21 7.40 14.92
CA ALA A 147 11.31 7.09 16.03
C ALA A 147 11.09 5.58 16.20
N ALA A 148 10.82 4.86 15.11
CA ALA A 148 10.65 3.41 15.14
C ALA A 148 11.87 2.70 15.75
N ARG A 149 13.08 3.12 15.39
CA ARG A 149 14.32 2.54 15.91
C ARG A 149 14.57 2.94 17.37
N LYS A 150 14.42 4.24 17.69
CA LYS A 150 14.61 4.78 19.05
C LYS A 150 13.70 4.10 20.07
N TYR A 151 12.42 3.96 19.74
CA TYR A 151 11.43 3.37 20.64
C TYR A 151 11.28 1.85 20.47
N LYS A 152 12.09 1.23 19.59
CA LYS A 152 12.08 -0.21 19.32
C LYS A 152 10.67 -0.72 18.92
N ARG A 153 9.97 0.03 18.07
CA ARG A 153 8.62 -0.35 17.61
C ARG A 153 8.67 -1.01 16.24
N VAL A 154 7.77 -1.96 16.05
CA VAL A 154 7.47 -2.52 14.73
C VAL A 154 6.62 -1.50 13.99
N VAL A 155 7.10 -1.01 12.85
CA VAL A 155 6.35 -0.08 12.00
C VAL A 155 6.29 -0.67 10.59
N GLN A 156 5.07 -1.07 10.19
CA GLN A 156 4.77 -1.59 8.85
C GLN A 156 3.99 -0.54 8.05
N VAL A 157 4.40 -0.32 6.82
CA VAL A 157 3.72 0.59 5.89
C VAL A 157 2.73 -0.18 5.02
N GLY A 158 1.59 0.44 4.68
CA GLY A 158 0.53 -0.14 3.84
C GLY A 158 0.91 -0.35 2.37
N THR A 159 2.13 -0.84 2.11
CA THR A 159 2.61 -1.25 0.77
C THR A 159 2.56 -2.78 0.65
N GLN A 160 1.35 -3.31 0.49
CA GLN A 160 1.02 -4.73 0.61
C GLN A 160 1.82 -5.63 -0.32
N ASN A 161 2.22 -5.12 -1.49
CA ASN A 161 2.95 -5.87 -2.51
C ASN A 161 4.28 -6.46 -1.99
N ARG A 162 4.89 -5.86 -0.97
CA ARG A 162 6.10 -6.39 -0.31
C ARG A 162 5.88 -7.71 0.41
N SER A 163 4.63 -8.09 0.66
CA SER A 163 4.29 -9.36 1.32
C SER A 163 3.71 -10.41 0.36
N ALA A 164 3.56 -10.09 -0.93
CA ALA A 164 3.02 -11.01 -1.92
C ALA A 164 4.04 -12.09 -2.29
N PRO A 165 3.71 -13.39 -2.13
CA PRO A 165 4.65 -14.46 -2.51
C PRO A 165 5.12 -14.38 -3.96
N TYR A 166 4.22 -14.04 -4.89
CA TYR A 166 4.57 -13.91 -6.32
C TYR A 166 5.51 -12.71 -6.58
N ASN A 167 5.37 -11.61 -5.83
CA ASN A 167 6.24 -10.45 -5.97
C ASN A 167 7.64 -10.73 -5.39
N LEU A 168 7.71 -11.49 -4.30
CA LEU A 168 8.98 -11.96 -3.75
C LEU A 168 9.69 -12.88 -4.75
N ALA A 169 8.95 -13.78 -5.40
CA ALA A 169 9.49 -14.64 -6.45
C ALA A 169 9.95 -13.83 -7.69
N ALA A 170 9.21 -12.78 -8.09
CA ALA A 170 9.63 -11.86 -9.15
C ALA A 170 10.94 -11.16 -8.81
N ARG A 171 11.05 -10.64 -7.57
CA ARG A 171 12.30 -10.06 -7.06
C ARG A 171 13.45 -11.07 -7.16
N ASP A 172 13.26 -12.27 -6.64
CA ASP A 172 14.29 -13.30 -6.64
C ASP A 172 14.71 -13.70 -8.06
N TYR A 173 13.75 -13.74 -8.99
CA TYR A 173 14.02 -13.98 -10.41
C TYR A 173 14.87 -12.86 -11.02
N ILE A 174 14.52 -11.58 -10.79
CA ILE A 174 15.30 -10.43 -11.27
C ILE A 174 16.70 -10.45 -10.67
N GLN A 175 16.82 -10.63 -9.34
CA GLN A 175 18.09 -10.65 -8.63
C GLN A 175 19.00 -11.84 -9.02
N SER A 176 18.42 -12.93 -9.54
CA SER A 176 19.20 -14.07 -10.05
C SER A 176 19.94 -13.77 -11.36
N GLY A 177 19.72 -12.63 -12.01
CA GLY A 177 20.31 -12.24 -13.27
C GLY A 177 19.78 -13.01 -14.50
N LYS A 178 18.69 -13.76 -14.37
CA LYS A 178 18.09 -14.49 -15.48
C LYS A 178 17.58 -13.59 -16.60
N LEU A 179 17.11 -12.37 -16.27
CA LEU A 179 16.76 -11.36 -17.26
C LEU A 179 17.98 -10.70 -17.94
N GLY A 180 19.19 -11.02 -17.50
CA GLY A 180 20.39 -10.21 -17.81
C GLY A 180 20.44 -8.94 -16.99
N ASP A 181 21.24 -7.96 -17.42
CA ASP A 181 21.31 -6.66 -16.77
C ASP A 181 20.05 -5.86 -17.08
N ILE A 182 19.35 -5.37 -16.06
CA ILE A 182 18.22 -4.46 -16.26
C ILE A 182 18.74 -3.11 -16.73
N ARG A 183 18.21 -2.58 -17.84
CA ARG A 183 18.63 -1.29 -18.43
C ARG A 183 17.50 -0.27 -18.52
N LEU A 184 16.24 -0.74 -18.60
CA LEU A 184 15.07 0.11 -18.64
C LEU A 184 13.96 -0.49 -17.78
N VAL A 185 13.29 0.36 -17.00
CA VAL A 185 12.09 0.00 -16.26
C VAL A 185 10.98 0.99 -16.58
N LYS A 186 9.78 0.49 -16.88
CA LYS A 186 8.60 1.34 -17.11
C LYS A 186 7.53 1.01 -16.08
N VAL A 187 7.06 2.06 -15.41
CA VAL A 187 6.04 1.97 -14.35
C VAL A 187 4.81 2.73 -14.79
N PHE A 188 3.67 2.07 -14.83
CA PHE A 188 2.44 2.66 -15.34
C PHE A 188 1.40 2.87 -14.24
N ASN A 189 0.75 4.03 -14.26
CA ASN A 189 -0.43 4.37 -13.50
C ASN A 189 -1.42 5.13 -14.40
N LEU A 190 -1.85 4.47 -15.47
CA LEU A 190 -2.70 5.03 -16.51
C LEU A 190 -4.15 4.64 -16.26
N LYS A 191 -4.95 5.55 -15.73
CA LYS A 191 -6.35 5.32 -15.37
C LYS A 191 -7.25 6.47 -15.80
N GLY A 192 -8.55 6.22 -15.84
CA GLY A 192 -9.55 7.27 -16.01
C GLY A 192 -9.70 8.11 -14.73
N GLY A 193 -10.20 9.30 -14.89
CA GLY A 193 -10.54 10.24 -13.84
C GLY A 193 -11.43 11.34 -14.40
N GLY A 194 -11.81 12.30 -13.57
CA GLY A 194 -12.62 13.44 -13.95
C GLY A 194 -12.08 14.74 -13.36
N PRO A 195 -12.61 15.89 -13.79
CA PRO A 195 -12.26 17.18 -13.22
C PRO A 195 -12.68 17.25 -11.75
N PHE A 196 -11.91 18.00 -10.97
CA PHE A 196 -12.19 18.24 -9.57
C PHE A 196 -12.60 19.69 -9.33
N HIS A 197 -13.86 19.91 -8.93
CA HIS A 197 -14.38 21.23 -8.62
C HIS A 197 -14.80 21.32 -7.17
N LEU A 198 -14.22 22.25 -6.45
CA LEU A 198 -14.59 22.55 -5.06
C LEU A 198 -15.99 23.11 -4.96
N GLY A 199 -16.30 24.12 -5.78
CA GLY A 199 -17.47 24.96 -5.60
C GLY A 199 -17.28 25.97 -4.46
N ALA A 200 -18.37 26.54 -3.96
CA ALA A 200 -18.30 27.52 -2.86
C ALA A 200 -17.85 26.86 -1.55
N PRO A 201 -17.03 27.57 -0.74
CA PRO A 201 -16.72 27.13 0.62
C PRO A 201 -17.99 26.97 1.46
N GLY A 202 -18.04 25.93 2.27
CA GLY A 202 -19.12 25.68 3.21
C GLY A 202 -18.75 26.11 4.63
N GLN A 203 -19.72 26.10 5.52
CA GLN A 203 -19.47 26.15 6.94
C GLN A 203 -19.21 24.74 7.47
N ALA A 204 -18.24 24.59 8.37
CA ALA A 204 -18.06 23.32 9.08
C ALA A 204 -19.33 22.99 9.87
N PRO A 205 -19.74 21.71 9.95
CA PRO A 205 -20.80 21.30 10.87
C PRO A 205 -20.52 21.80 12.29
N SER A 206 -21.59 22.12 13.02
CA SER A 206 -21.43 22.58 14.41
C SER A 206 -20.61 21.59 15.22
N GLY A 207 -19.58 22.09 15.94
CA GLY A 207 -18.67 21.26 16.72
C GLY A 207 -17.64 20.47 15.92
N PHE A 208 -17.64 20.54 14.58
CA PHE A 208 -16.65 19.81 13.80
C PHE A 208 -15.24 20.43 13.92
N PRO A 209 -14.22 19.68 14.38
CA PRO A 209 -12.91 20.24 14.72
C PRO A 209 -12.02 20.40 13.47
N TRP A 210 -12.40 21.28 12.54
CA TRP A 210 -11.67 21.51 11.28
C TRP A 210 -10.20 21.85 11.48
N LYS A 211 -9.88 22.63 12.53
CA LYS A 211 -8.50 22.96 12.86
C LYS A 211 -7.67 21.70 13.20
N THR A 212 -8.26 20.75 13.91
CA THR A 212 -7.62 19.47 14.21
C THR A 212 -7.41 18.64 12.93
N TRP A 213 -8.39 18.64 12.02
CA TRP A 213 -8.23 17.99 10.74
C TRP A 213 -7.07 18.57 9.92
N LEU A 214 -6.95 19.90 9.86
CA LEU A 214 -5.85 20.58 9.18
C LEU A 214 -4.50 20.24 9.80
N GLY A 215 -4.41 20.13 11.13
CA GLY A 215 -3.19 19.75 11.83
C GLY A 215 -1.98 20.61 11.43
N PRO A 216 -0.92 19.97 10.89
CA PRO A 216 0.30 20.68 10.47
C PRO A 216 0.16 21.44 9.13
N ALA A 217 -0.93 21.22 8.38
CA ALA A 217 -1.13 21.88 7.11
C ALA A 217 -1.51 23.36 7.26
N LYS A 218 -1.37 24.12 6.17
CA LYS A 218 -1.77 25.55 6.17
C LYS A 218 -3.25 25.73 6.49
N THR A 219 -3.56 26.77 7.23
CA THR A 219 -4.95 27.14 7.54
C THR A 219 -5.71 27.46 6.26
N ARG A 220 -6.86 26.80 6.08
CA ARG A 220 -7.78 26.96 4.96
C ARG A 220 -9.23 26.92 5.48
N PRO A 221 -10.16 27.69 4.89
CA PRO A 221 -11.59 27.56 5.20
C PRO A 221 -12.07 26.11 5.01
N TYR A 222 -13.08 25.73 5.78
CA TYR A 222 -13.69 24.41 5.65
C TYR A 222 -14.28 24.20 4.26
N HIS A 223 -14.04 23.00 3.72
CA HIS A 223 -14.67 22.56 2.49
C HIS A 223 -14.99 21.06 2.56
N SER A 224 -16.28 20.74 2.46
CA SER A 224 -16.77 19.35 2.56
C SER A 224 -16.08 18.42 1.56
N LYS A 225 -15.90 18.83 0.31
CA LYS A 225 -15.23 18.01 -0.71
C LYS A 225 -13.78 17.72 -0.37
N ILE A 226 -13.04 18.66 0.26
CA ILE A 226 -11.68 18.41 0.73
C ILE A 226 -11.70 17.33 1.81
N PHE A 227 -12.57 17.47 2.81
CA PHE A 227 -12.70 16.51 3.89
C PHE A 227 -13.08 15.09 3.38
N HIS A 228 -13.96 15.00 2.41
CA HIS A 228 -14.47 13.72 1.88
C HIS A 228 -13.61 13.08 0.79
N GLY A 229 -12.33 13.42 0.68
CA GLY A 229 -11.38 12.77 -0.22
C GLY A 229 -10.72 13.69 -1.24
N GLY A 230 -11.27 14.88 -1.46
CA GLY A 230 -10.66 15.86 -2.38
C GLY A 230 -9.31 16.40 -1.91
N TRP A 231 -8.92 16.12 -0.69
CA TRP A 231 -7.60 16.47 -0.16
C TRP A 231 -6.44 15.86 -0.98
N HIS A 232 -6.66 14.76 -1.67
CA HIS A 232 -5.67 14.17 -2.58
C HIS A 232 -5.23 15.11 -3.72
N TYR A 233 -6.06 16.09 -4.07
CA TYR A 233 -5.77 17.04 -5.14
C TYR A 233 -4.95 18.25 -4.73
N PHE A 234 -4.54 18.34 -3.44
CA PHE A 234 -3.85 19.51 -2.88
C PHE A 234 -2.51 19.15 -2.26
N TRP A 235 -1.48 19.94 -2.64
CA TRP A 235 -0.12 19.79 -2.12
C TRP A 235 -0.01 19.96 -0.60
N ASP A 236 -0.91 20.72 0.02
CA ASP A 236 -0.92 20.91 1.48
C ASP A 236 -1.27 19.63 2.25
N TYR A 237 -1.92 18.63 1.62
CA TYR A 237 -2.42 17.43 2.28
C TYR A 237 -1.88 16.13 1.71
N SER A 238 -1.48 16.11 0.43
CA SER A 238 -1.07 14.90 -0.28
C SER A 238 -0.06 15.25 -1.38
N GLY A 239 0.36 14.25 -2.13
CA GLY A 239 1.22 14.37 -3.31
C GLY A 239 0.54 13.93 -4.60
N GLY A 240 -0.79 14.05 -4.68
CA GLY A 240 -1.55 13.64 -5.86
C GLY A 240 -1.60 12.14 -6.10
N ASP A 241 -1.90 11.76 -7.33
CA ASP A 241 -2.03 10.34 -7.68
C ASP A 241 -0.69 9.58 -7.68
N LEU A 242 0.43 10.29 -7.82
CA LEU A 242 1.76 9.71 -7.61
C LEU A 242 1.90 9.18 -6.18
N ALA A 243 1.44 9.94 -5.18
CA ALA A 243 1.45 9.56 -3.77
C ALA A 243 0.32 8.59 -3.41
N ASP A 244 -0.86 8.72 -4.01
CA ASP A 244 -2.00 7.83 -3.71
C ASP A 244 -1.85 6.46 -4.37
N CYS A 245 -1.85 6.39 -5.69
CA CYS A 245 -1.76 5.12 -6.42
C CYS A 245 -0.33 4.78 -6.82
N GLY A 246 0.43 5.75 -7.33
CA GLY A 246 1.76 5.55 -7.91
C GLY A 246 2.79 4.98 -6.96
N ILE A 247 2.72 5.34 -5.68
CA ILE A 247 3.62 4.80 -4.65
C ILE A 247 3.58 3.27 -4.57
N HIS A 248 2.45 2.63 -4.82
CA HIS A 248 2.37 1.18 -4.80
C HIS A 248 3.17 0.52 -5.93
N GLN A 249 3.15 1.10 -7.14
CA GLN A 249 3.92 0.61 -8.27
C GLN A 249 5.41 0.92 -8.07
N LEU A 250 5.74 2.14 -7.62
CA LEU A 250 7.13 2.53 -7.32
C LEU A 250 7.72 1.64 -6.23
N ASP A 251 7.00 1.43 -5.12
CA ASP A 251 7.47 0.58 -4.02
C ASP A 251 7.72 -0.87 -4.47
N LEU A 252 6.79 -1.43 -5.26
CA LEU A 252 6.95 -2.77 -5.83
C LEU A 252 8.15 -2.84 -6.78
N THR A 253 8.35 -1.82 -7.61
CA THR A 253 9.48 -1.73 -8.54
C THR A 253 10.81 -1.68 -7.79
N ILE A 254 10.92 -0.80 -6.79
CA ILE A 254 12.10 -0.66 -5.95
C ILE A 254 12.42 -1.96 -5.21
N MET A 255 11.41 -2.62 -4.63
CA MET A 255 11.58 -3.94 -4.02
C MET A 255 12.07 -4.98 -5.02
N ALA A 256 11.49 -5.07 -6.20
CA ALA A 256 11.87 -6.04 -7.23
C ALA A 256 13.31 -5.84 -7.71
N LEU A 257 13.79 -4.60 -7.72
CA LEU A 257 15.17 -4.24 -8.03
C LEU A 257 16.15 -4.43 -6.85
N GLY A 258 15.68 -4.95 -5.69
CA GLY A 258 16.52 -5.21 -4.52
C GLY A 258 16.76 -3.98 -3.64
N ASP A 259 15.81 -3.06 -3.61
CA ASP A 259 15.87 -1.81 -2.83
C ASP A 259 17.15 -0.97 -3.11
N PRO A 260 17.40 -0.58 -4.37
CA PRO A 260 18.58 0.20 -4.73
C PRO A 260 18.60 1.56 -4.01
N ALA A 261 19.75 2.20 -3.99
CA ALA A 261 19.88 3.58 -3.54
C ALA A 261 18.99 4.52 -4.38
N THR A 262 18.81 5.76 -3.92
CA THR A 262 18.05 6.77 -4.67
C THR A 262 18.68 7.07 -6.02
N PRO A 263 17.88 7.48 -7.03
CA PRO A 263 18.39 7.86 -8.36
C PRO A 263 19.36 9.05 -8.25
N LYS A 264 20.26 9.17 -9.21
CA LYS A 264 21.20 10.30 -9.33
C LYS A 264 20.48 11.60 -9.66
N SER A 265 19.47 11.53 -10.53
CA SER A 265 18.64 12.66 -10.91
C SER A 265 17.22 12.24 -11.23
N VAL A 266 16.30 13.19 -11.13
CA VAL A 266 14.89 13.03 -11.49
C VAL A 266 14.44 14.23 -12.30
N SER A 267 13.74 14.01 -13.39
CA SER A 267 13.09 15.06 -14.18
C SER A 267 11.61 14.71 -14.41
N ALA A 268 10.78 15.74 -14.61
CA ALA A 268 9.35 15.63 -14.77
C ALA A 268 8.86 16.36 -16.02
N SER A 269 7.88 15.80 -16.72
CA SER A 269 7.12 16.46 -17.78
C SER A 269 5.64 16.21 -17.55
N GLY A 270 4.82 17.22 -17.79
CA GLY A 270 3.38 17.10 -17.60
C GLY A 270 2.78 18.25 -16.80
N GLY A 271 1.66 18.00 -16.18
CA GLY A 271 0.92 18.98 -15.40
C GLY A 271 -0.58 18.70 -15.39
N ARG A 272 -1.35 19.74 -15.13
CA ARG A 272 -2.82 19.68 -15.24
C ARG A 272 -3.23 19.97 -16.69
N LEU A 273 -3.14 18.94 -17.54
CA LEU A 273 -3.29 19.06 -19.00
C LEU A 273 -4.69 18.67 -19.47
N GLN A 274 -5.27 17.63 -18.91
CA GLN A 274 -6.62 17.14 -19.26
C GLN A 274 -7.71 17.97 -18.63
N HIS A 275 -7.61 18.22 -17.33
CA HIS A 275 -8.62 18.93 -16.55
C HIS A 275 -8.20 20.38 -16.28
N LYS A 276 -7.94 21.11 -17.35
CA LYS A 276 -7.56 22.53 -17.28
C LYS A 276 -8.67 23.37 -16.66
N GLY A 277 -8.30 24.21 -15.70
CA GLY A 277 -9.24 25.15 -15.06
C GLY A 277 -10.13 24.53 -13.99
N ASP A 278 -9.90 23.27 -13.59
CA ASP A 278 -10.50 22.75 -12.37
C ASP A 278 -9.69 23.21 -11.13
N ASP A 279 -10.12 22.82 -9.92
CA ASP A 279 -9.54 23.31 -8.67
C ASP A 279 -8.40 22.41 -8.13
N GLY A 280 -7.97 21.40 -8.86
CA GLY A 280 -6.88 20.54 -8.47
C GLY A 280 -5.50 21.18 -8.71
N GLU A 281 -4.58 21.01 -7.77
CA GLU A 281 -3.22 21.57 -7.84
C GLU A 281 -2.20 20.56 -8.41
N VAL A 282 -2.47 19.25 -8.27
CA VAL A 282 -1.55 18.17 -8.64
C VAL A 282 -1.70 17.78 -10.12
N PRO A 283 -0.68 17.20 -10.76
CA PRO A 283 -0.76 16.75 -12.14
C PRO A 283 -1.88 15.74 -12.37
N ASP A 284 -2.49 15.77 -13.54
CA ASP A 284 -3.39 14.75 -14.06
C ASP A 284 -2.78 13.97 -15.24
N VAL A 285 -1.67 14.49 -15.79
CA VAL A 285 -0.82 13.84 -16.79
C VAL A 285 0.62 14.11 -16.41
N GLU A 286 1.41 13.07 -16.22
CA GLU A 286 2.81 13.23 -15.83
C GLU A 286 3.67 12.06 -16.30
N ILE A 287 4.88 12.39 -16.74
CA ILE A 287 5.96 11.42 -16.96
C ILE A 287 7.14 11.86 -16.13
N LEU A 288 7.64 10.93 -15.31
CA LEU A 288 8.84 11.10 -14.52
C LEU A 288 9.96 10.22 -15.08
N HIS A 289 11.18 10.77 -15.12
CA HIS A 289 12.39 10.03 -15.45
C HIS A 289 13.30 9.99 -14.25
N TYR A 290 13.69 8.78 -13.85
CA TYR A 290 14.61 8.51 -12.76
C TYR A 290 15.89 7.91 -13.34
N ASP A 291 17.01 8.63 -13.19
CA ASP A 291 18.31 8.22 -13.70
C ASP A 291 19.10 7.48 -12.60
N TYR A 292 19.20 6.18 -12.73
CA TYR A 292 20.01 5.33 -11.86
C TYR A 292 21.36 5.02 -12.51
N PRO A 293 22.40 4.62 -11.75
CA PRO A 293 23.69 4.26 -12.33
C PRO A 293 23.63 3.20 -13.42
N GLU A 294 22.76 2.20 -13.26
CA GLU A 294 22.73 0.99 -14.08
C GLU A 294 21.53 0.93 -15.03
N PHE A 295 20.47 1.72 -14.79
CA PHE A 295 19.23 1.71 -15.56
C PHE A 295 18.52 3.04 -15.52
N VAL A 296 17.62 3.24 -16.47
CA VAL A 296 16.65 4.34 -16.44
C VAL A 296 15.28 3.79 -16.07
N MET A 297 14.56 4.50 -15.19
CA MET A 297 13.18 4.19 -14.87
C MET A 297 12.27 5.34 -15.29
N THR A 298 11.14 5.02 -15.94
CA THR A 298 10.04 5.97 -16.17
C THR A 298 8.84 5.64 -15.30
N PHE A 299 8.13 6.69 -14.87
CA PHE A 299 6.79 6.56 -14.30
C PHE A 299 5.83 7.37 -15.14
N GLU A 300 4.79 6.71 -15.66
CA GLU A 300 3.82 7.31 -16.57
C GLU A 300 2.44 7.33 -15.89
N HIS A 301 1.89 8.53 -15.75
CA HIS A 301 0.63 8.77 -15.06
C HIS A 301 -0.37 9.50 -15.96
N SER A 302 -1.64 9.10 -15.90
CA SER A 302 -2.74 9.86 -16.50
C SER A 302 -4.07 9.61 -15.78
N HIS A 303 -4.95 10.63 -15.82
CA HIS A 303 -6.34 10.57 -15.36
C HIS A 303 -7.36 10.52 -16.51
N PHE A 304 -6.94 10.27 -17.74
CA PHE A 304 -7.85 10.22 -18.89
C PHE A 304 -7.76 8.92 -19.71
N ALA A 305 -6.88 8.00 -19.37
CA ALA A 305 -6.66 6.77 -20.13
C ALA A 305 -7.80 5.76 -19.94
N ASN A 306 -9.00 6.09 -20.35
CA ASN A 306 -10.19 5.25 -20.18
C ASN A 306 -10.13 3.91 -20.92
N ALA A 307 -9.24 3.78 -21.91
CA ALA A 307 -8.97 2.51 -22.62
C ALA A 307 -8.16 1.52 -21.77
N MET A 308 -7.52 1.98 -20.72
CA MET A 308 -6.78 1.14 -19.78
C MET A 308 -7.56 0.99 -18.49
N SER A 309 -7.50 -0.18 -17.88
CA SER A 309 -8.22 -0.48 -16.66
C SER A 309 -7.31 -1.03 -15.58
N LYS A 310 -7.66 -0.74 -14.34
CA LYS A 310 -7.18 -1.54 -13.22
C LYS A 310 -7.62 -2.98 -13.47
N ILE A 311 -6.80 -3.93 -13.04
CA ILE A 311 -7.12 -5.35 -13.11
C ILE A 311 -8.49 -5.62 -12.50
N ASN A 312 -9.34 -6.35 -13.21
CA ASN A 312 -10.67 -6.72 -12.73
C ASN A 312 -10.58 -7.69 -11.52
N GLY A 313 -11.70 -7.86 -10.82
CA GLY A 313 -11.74 -8.66 -9.59
C GLY A 313 -11.34 -10.12 -9.79
N LYS A 314 -11.61 -10.72 -10.95
CA LYS A 314 -11.24 -12.11 -11.25
C LYS A 314 -9.72 -12.28 -11.34
N ILE A 315 -9.02 -11.35 -12.00
CA ILE A 315 -7.56 -11.34 -12.08
C ILE A 315 -6.96 -10.99 -10.71
N ARG A 316 -7.52 -9.99 -10.02
CA ARG A 316 -7.03 -9.53 -8.71
C ARG A 316 -7.04 -10.64 -7.66
N SER A 317 -8.05 -11.50 -7.69
CA SER A 317 -8.29 -12.53 -6.68
C SER A 317 -8.09 -13.95 -7.20
N GLY A 318 -7.74 -14.13 -8.48
CA GLY A 318 -7.67 -15.41 -9.17
C GLY A 318 -6.33 -15.68 -9.81
N ASP A 319 -6.31 -16.77 -10.59
CA ASP A 319 -5.13 -17.31 -11.24
C ASP A 319 -5.17 -17.02 -12.76
N GLN A 320 -5.25 -15.73 -13.11
CA GLN A 320 -5.30 -15.26 -14.49
C GLN A 320 -4.32 -14.12 -14.70
N PHE A 321 -3.64 -14.13 -15.86
CA PHE A 321 -2.84 -12.99 -16.29
C PHE A 321 -3.74 -11.91 -16.91
N PRO A 322 -3.42 -10.62 -16.72
CA PRO A 322 -4.07 -9.55 -17.45
C PRO A 322 -3.63 -9.53 -18.91
N TYR A 323 -4.43 -8.89 -19.76
CA TYR A 323 -3.92 -8.44 -21.04
C TYR A 323 -3.00 -7.24 -20.82
N TRP A 324 -1.70 -7.48 -20.77
CA TRP A 324 -0.69 -6.51 -20.36
C TRP A 324 -0.78 -5.15 -21.06
N PRO A 325 -1.01 -5.06 -22.41
CA PRO A 325 -1.09 -3.77 -23.07
C PRO A 325 -2.20 -2.84 -22.53
N GLN A 326 -3.27 -3.38 -21.96
CA GLN A 326 -4.36 -2.60 -21.34
C GLN A 326 -4.32 -2.58 -19.81
N CYS A 327 -3.34 -3.21 -19.18
CA CYS A 327 -3.19 -3.18 -17.74
C CYS A 327 -2.64 -1.82 -17.28
N ALA A 328 -3.49 -1.01 -16.67
CA ALA A 328 -3.19 0.38 -16.27
C ALA A 328 -2.09 0.51 -15.22
N THR A 329 -1.79 -0.54 -14.48
CA THR A 329 -0.90 -0.52 -13.32
C THR A 329 0.20 -1.59 -13.40
N ARG A 330 0.63 -1.93 -14.62
CA ARG A 330 1.72 -2.86 -14.85
C ARG A 330 3.08 -2.21 -14.62
N ILE A 331 4.08 -3.05 -14.44
CA ILE A 331 5.49 -2.69 -14.40
C ILE A 331 6.20 -3.54 -15.45
N GLU A 332 7.09 -2.95 -16.21
CA GLU A 332 7.86 -3.60 -17.26
C GLU A 332 9.35 -3.48 -16.95
N PHE A 333 10.04 -4.62 -16.85
CA PHE A 333 11.49 -4.68 -16.69
C PHE A 333 12.12 -5.19 -17.99
N TYR A 334 13.03 -4.41 -18.55
CA TYR A 334 13.74 -4.74 -19.79
C TYR A 334 15.18 -5.08 -19.44
N GLY A 335 15.49 -6.36 -19.49
CA GLY A 335 16.83 -6.89 -19.32
C GLY A 335 17.56 -7.08 -20.66
N THR A 336 18.86 -7.33 -20.60
CA THR A 336 19.68 -7.56 -21.80
C THR A 336 19.41 -8.92 -22.44
N LYS A 337 18.70 -9.83 -21.76
CA LYS A 337 18.29 -11.17 -22.29
C LYS A 337 16.80 -11.21 -22.55
N ASP A 338 15.98 -11.01 -21.52
CA ASP A 338 14.54 -11.16 -21.56
C ASP A 338 13.85 -9.99 -20.84
N ASN A 339 12.51 -9.89 -21.00
CA ASN A 339 11.70 -8.85 -20.40
C ASN A 339 10.67 -9.46 -19.45
N MET A 340 10.37 -8.78 -18.34
CA MET A 340 9.33 -9.20 -17.40
C MET A 340 8.19 -8.16 -17.34
N MET A 341 6.95 -8.65 -17.38
CA MET A 341 5.75 -7.90 -17.03
C MET A 341 5.29 -8.32 -15.64
N LEU A 342 5.02 -7.35 -14.76
CA LEU A 342 4.64 -7.57 -13.36
C LEU A 342 3.37 -6.79 -13.02
N GLY A 343 2.39 -7.45 -12.40
CA GLY A 343 1.10 -6.89 -12.01
C GLY A 343 1.09 -6.39 -10.56
N ARG A 344 0.76 -5.11 -10.37
CA ARG A 344 0.63 -4.51 -9.01
C ARG A 344 -0.62 -4.99 -8.27
N HIS A 345 -1.74 -5.18 -8.93
CA HIS A 345 -3.02 -5.54 -8.32
C HIS A 345 -3.33 -7.04 -8.30
N GLY A 346 -2.34 -7.91 -8.31
CA GLY A 346 -2.45 -9.30 -8.68
C GLY A 346 -2.17 -9.48 -10.17
N GLY A 347 -2.51 -10.63 -10.71
CA GLY A 347 -2.23 -10.99 -12.09
C GLY A 347 -0.82 -11.58 -12.29
N GLY A 348 -0.01 -11.68 -11.22
CA GLY A 348 1.28 -12.34 -11.29
C GLY A 348 2.33 -11.61 -12.13
N TRP A 349 3.22 -12.38 -12.73
CA TRP A 349 4.24 -11.91 -13.67
C TRP A 349 4.52 -12.94 -14.76
N GLN A 350 5.00 -12.44 -15.90
CA GLN A 350 5.42 -13.25 -17.04
C GLN A 350 6.74 -12.72 -17.61
N VAL A 351 7.62 -13.64 -18.00
CA VAL A 351 8.89 -13.34 -18.69
C VAL A 351 8.77 -13.69 -20.15
N PHE A 352 9.13 -12.75 -21.00
CA PHE A 352 9.05 -12.84 -22.45
C PHE A 352 10.44 -12.77 -23.09
N THR A 353 10.71 -13.68 -24.03
CA THR A 353 11.88 -13.56 -24.92
C THR A 353 11.69 -12.42 -25.90
N SER A 354 12.75 -12.04 -26.64
CA SER A 354 12.69 -11.08 -27.74
C SER A 354 11.70 -11.48 -28.84
N GLY A 355 11.41 -12.78 -29.00
CA GLY A 355 10.39 -13.31 -29.94
C GLY A 355 8.97 -13.30 -29.36
N GLY A 356 8.73 -12.76 -28.15
CA GLY A 356 7.41 -12.71 -27.51
C GLY A 356 6.93 -14.04 -26.90
N LYS A 357 7.79 -15.07 -26.83
CA LYS A 357 7.45 -16.34 -26.17
C LYS A 357 7.56 -16.18 -24.65
N VAL A 358 6.54 -16.62 -23.90
CA VAL A 358 6.61 -16.75 -22.45
C VAL A 358 7.53 -17.92 -22.09
N VAL A 359 8.52 -17.67 -21.23
CA VAL A 359 9.51 -18.67 -20.79
C VAL A 359 9.47 -18.95 -19.30
N GLU A 360 8.89 -18.05 -18.53
CA GLU A 360 8.66 -18.22 -17.08
C GLU A 360 7.46 -17.39 -16.67
N GLU A 361 6.67 -17.86 -15.72
CA GLU A 361 5.50 -17.14 -15.24
C GLU A 361 5.06 -17.62 -13.86
N GLN A 362 4.39 -16.75 -13.12
CA GLN A 362 3.76 -17.09 -11.85
C GLN A 362 2.49 -16.28 -11.65
N TYR A 363 1.39 -16.95 -11.34
CA TYR A 363 0.15 -16.28 -10.91
C TYR A 363 0.30 -15.64 -9.54
N GLY A 364 -0.51 -14.62 -9.30
CA GLY A 364 -0.54 -13.97 -8.00
C GLY A 364 -1.82 -13.19 -7.76
N ARG A 365 -2.30 -13.23 -6.54
CA ARG A 365 -3.44 -12.44 -6.06
C ARG A 365 -2.98 -11.28 -5.20
N HIS A 366 -3.86 -10.31 -4.99
CA HIS A 366 -3.57 -9.16 -4.13
C HIS A 366 -3.36 -9.61 -2.68
N PRO A 367 -2.27 -9.21 -2.00
CA PRO A 367 -1.77 -9.84 -0.79
C PRO A 367 -2.20 -9.15 0.52
N ASP A 368 -3.43 -8.68 0.66
CA ASP A 368 -3.86 -8.01 1.90
C ASP A 368 -3.72 -8.93 3.13
N LEU A 369 -4.07 -10.21 2.98
CA LEU A 369 -4.03 -11.17 4.10
C LEU A 369 -2.59 -11.51 4.50
N GLU A 370 -1.72 -11.77 3.53
CA GLU A 370 -0.30 -12.05 3.74
C GLU A 370 0.41 -10.87 4.43
N HIS A 371 0.04 -9.67 4.06
CA HIS A 371 0.60 -8.45 4.63
C HIS A 371 0.16 -8.23 6.08
N GLN A 372 -1.10 -8.47 6.39
CA GLN A 372 -1.62 -8.41 7.77
C GLN A 372 -1.04 -9.52 8.65
N GLN A 373 -0.90 -10.74 8.10
CA GLN A 373 -0.23 -11.83 8.80
C GLN A 373 1.20 -11.44 9.17
N ASN A 374 1.95 -10.90 8.22
CA ASN A 374 3.32 -10.45 8.46
C ASN A 374 3.40 -9.39 9.57
N PHE A 375 2.46 -8.44 9.62
CA PHE A 375 2.39 -7.45 10.69
C PHE A 375 2.22 -8.08 12.07
N VAL A 376 1.22 -8.94 12.21
CA VAL A 376 0.91 -9.62 13.48
C VAL A 376 2.08 -10.51 13.94
N ASP A 377 2.69 -11.25 13.02
CA ASP A 377 3.86 -12.07 13.31
C ASP A 377 5.06 -11.23 13.78
N CYS A 378 5.29 -10.08 13.13
CA CYS A 378 6.38 -9.18 13.50
C CYS A 378 6.18 -8.51 14.87
N ILE A 379 4.94 -8.20 15.25
CA ILE A 379 4.62 -7.74 16.61
C ILE A 379 5.04 -8.80 17.64
N ARG A 380 4.69 -10.07 17.41
CA ARG A 380 4.95 -11.17 18.34
C ARG A 380 6.42 -11.55 18.46
N ASN A 381 7.09 -11.62 17.32
CA ASN A 381 8.49 -12.10 17.29
C ASN A 381 9.53 -10.97 17.29
N ARG A 382 9.05 -9.70 17.32
CA ARG A 382 9.89 -8.47 17.33
C ARG A 382 10.82 -8.35 16.12
N LYS A 383 10.45 -8.97 14.99
CA LYS A 383 11.19 -8.86 13.73
C LYS A 383 10.71 -7.64 12.91
N ARG A 384 11.53 -7.23 11.95
CA ARG A 384 11.15 -6.20 10.98
C ARG A 384 10.16 -6.78 9.98
N PRO A 385 9.06 -6.07 9.67
CA PRO A 385 8.10 -6.51 8.67
C PRO A 385 8.64 -6.39 7.24
N ASN A 386 8.00 -7.08 6.31
CA ASN A 386 8.35 -7.02 4.88
C ASN A 386 8.30 -5.58 4.33
N ALA A 387 7.32 -4.81 4.78
CA ALA A 387 7.21 -3.38 4.49
C ALA A 387 7.69 -2.54 5.68
N ASP A 388 8.89 -2.84 6.18
CA ASP A 388 9.53 -2.04 7.24
C ASP A 388 9.62 -0.57 6.81
N VAL A 389 9.36 0.32 7.77
CA VAL A 389 9.36 1.77 7.50
C VAL A 389 10.68 2.28 6.90
N GLY A 390 11.81 1.62 7.17
CA GLY A 390 13.10 1.96 6.57
C GLY A 390 13.16 1.64 5.08
N LEU A 391 12.64 0.47 4.66
CA LEU A 391 12.54 0.10 3.24
C LEU A 391 11.53 0.99 2.52
N ALA A 392 10.34 1.16 3.11
CA ALA A 392 9.31 2.02 2.56
C ALA A 392 9.76 3.50 2.47
N HIS A 393 10.68 3.95 3.35
CA HIS A 393 11.26 5.29 3.26
C HIS A 393 12.07 5.47 1.97
N GLY A 394 12.80 4.45 1.52
CA GLY A 394 13.51 4.48 0.25
C GLY A 394 12.56 4.73 -0.93
N SER A 395 11.53 3.90 -1.09
CA SER A 395 10.55 4.06 -2.17
C SER A 395 9.71 5.32 -2.06
N THR A 396 9.32 5.73 -0.84
CA THR A 396 8.60 6.99 -0.63
C THR A 396 9.48 8.21 -0.94
N THR A 397 10.78 8.13 -0.69
CA THR A 397 11.74 9.18 -1.10
C THR A 397 11.77 9.31 -2.63
N VAL A 398 11.84 8.20 -3.36
CA VAL A 398 11.80 8.21 -4.84
C VAL A 398 10.50 8.87 -5.34
N MET A 399 9.36 8.55 -4.73
CA MET A 399 8.07 9.19 -5.03
C MET A 399 8.12 10.70 -4.77
N HIS A 400 8.63 11.13 -3.61
CA HIS A 400 8.76 12.56 -3.29
C HIS A 400 9.72 13.31 -4.23
N MET A 401 10.82 12.67 -4.67
CA MET A 401 11.73 13.25 -5.66
C MET A 401 11.00 13.55 -6.98
N GLY A 402 10.08 12.68 -7.42
CA GLY A 402 9.20 12.95 -8.57
C GLY A 402 8.35 14.20 -8.38
N ASN A 403 7.64 14.30 -7.27
CA ASN A 403 6.83 15.47 -6.93
C ASN A 403 7.67 16.76 -6.81
N ILE A 404 8.88 16.67 -6.26
CA ILE A 404 9.81 17.79 -6.16
C ILE A 404 10.25 18.22 -7.57
N ALA A 405 10.68 17.30 -8.43
CA ALA A 405 11.07 17.59 -9.80
C ALA A 405 9.97 18.30 -10.58
N HIS A 406 8.71 17.84 -10.42
CA HIS A 406 7.57 18.53 -11.01
C HIS A 406 7.41 19.96 -10.49
N ARG A 407 7.47 20.17 -9.17
CA ARG A 407 7.20 21.48 -8.53
C ARG A 407 8.31 22.50 -8.73
N VAL A 408 9.55 22.07 -8.89
CA VAL A 408 10.70 22.98 -9.15
C VAL A 408 10.97 23.22 -10.64
N GLY A 409 10.21 22.61 -11.54
CA GLY A 409 10.32 22.82 -12.99
C GLY A 409 11.57 22.22 -13.61
N ASN A 410 11.89 20.96 -13.29
CA ASN A 410 13.01 20.21 -13.89
C ASN A 410 14.40 20.78 -13.60
N GLN A 411 14.61 21.41 -12.49
CA GLN A 411 15.96 21.74 -12.03
C GLN A 411 16.69 20.44 -11.67
N LYS A 412 17.90 20.27 -12.26
CA LYS A 412 18.78 19.12 -11.99
C LYS A 412 19.49 19.29 -10.65
#